data_0413d9f72804d954f0a1e94895968d73
#
_entry.id   0413d9f72804d954f0a1e94895968d73
#
_cell.length_a   1.000
_cell.length_b   1.000
_cell.length_c   1.000
_cell.angle_alpha   90.00
_cell.angle_beta   90.00
_cell.angle_gamma   90.00
#
_symmetry.space_group_name_H-M   'P 1'
#
loop_
_entity.id
_entity.type
_entity.pdbx_description
1 polymer ?
#
loop_
_entity_poly.entity_id
_entity_poly.type
_entity_poly.pdbx_seq_one_letter_code
_entity_poly.pdbx_strand_id
1 'polypeptide(L)'
;MRPTEPLWKSLVVETTGPIFTPKQCQMVIDKGLSLKAEQAKVGMGHDTEGGTDLKKRMSTISWIPFKEMPEMYKQIEGEMLRANNNHFGYDGMRLTEPAQFTEYKAPSGHYSWHMDCDVTGIKQPPVRKISMIIPLVPSTDYEGGEIEFMQEGKTIKLQQGQAVFFASFLQHRVKAVTKGVRRSMVMWFGGPPLR
;
A
#
# COMPACT_ATOMS: atom_id res chain seq x y z
N MET A 1 0.01 12.60 37.87
CA MET A 1 0.36 12.43 36.45
C MET A 1 -0.94 12.11 35.71
N ARG A 2 -1.38 12.90 34.76
CA ARG A 2 -2.55 12.54 33.95
C ARG A 2 -2.11 11.49 32.93
N PRO A 3 -2.80 10.35 32.75
CA PRO A 3 -2.49 9.44 31.67
C PRO A 3 -2.63 10.19 30.36
N THR A 4 -1.59 10.15 29.53
CA THR A 4 -1.67 10.68 28.17
C THR A 4 -2.41 9.67 27.31
N GLU A 5 -3.49 10.10 26.66
CA GLU A 5 -4.13 9.25 25.66
C GLU A 5 -3.14 8.93 24.53
N PRO A 6 -3.16 7.71 24.00
CA PRO A 6 -2.39 7.39 22.80
C PRO A 6 -2.77 8.34 21.68
N LEU A 7 -1.80 8.84 20.93
CA LEU A 7 -2.07 9.69 19.77
C LEU A 7 -2.78 8.91 18.65
N TRP A 8 -2.47 7.61 18.52
CA TRP A 8 -3.13 6.74 17.55
C TRP A 8 -4.51 6.27 18.05
N LYS A 9 -5.52 6.35 17.18
CA LYS A 9 -6.90 5.89 17.44
C LYS A 9 -7.24 4.61 16.70
N SER A 10 -6.53 4.32 15.60
CA SER A 10 -6.70 3.11 14.80
C SER A 10 -5.41 2.83 14.05
N LEU A 11 -5.11 1.55 13.86
CA LEU A 11 -3.97 1.11 13.04
C LEU A 11 -4.36 0.75 11.61
N VAL A 12 -5.67 0.64 11.33
CA VAL A 12 -6.23 0.40 9.98
C VAL A 12 -7.42 1.33 9.79
N VAL A 13 -7.38 2.15 8.75
CA VAL A 13 -8.39 3.17 8.44
C VAL A 13 -8.78 3.09 6.98
N GLU A 14 -10.07 2.91 6.73
CA GLU A 14 -10.64 2.98 5.38
C GLU A 14 -11.24 4.38 5.18
N THR A 15 -11.09 4.94 3.98
CA THR A 15 -11.82 6.17 3.64
C THR A 15 -13.32 5.89 3.55
N THR A 16 -14.15 6.87 3.86
CA THR A 16 -15.63 6.72 3.84
C THR A 16 -16.19 6.47 2.43
N GLY A 17 -15.39 6.75 1.41
CA GLY A 17 -15.72 6.52 0.01
C GLY A 17 -14.48 6.65 -0.87
N PRO A 18 -14.64 6.49 -2.19
CA PRO A 18 -13.54 6.63 -3.14
C PRO A 18 -12.88 8.01 -3.06
N ILE A 19 -11.56 8.03 -2.96
CA ILE A 19 -10.74 9.25 -3.10
C ILE A 19 -10.32 9.46 -4.55
N PHE A 20 -10.38 8.43 -5.39
CA PHE A 20 -10.20 8.53 -6.83
C PHE A 20 -11.51 8.21 -7.56
N THR A 21 -11.85 9.03 -8.53
CA THR A 21 -12.91 8.73 -9.49
C THR A 21 -12.49 7.55 -10.40
N PRO A 22 -13.43 6.83 -11.05
CA PRO A 22 -13.08 5.80 -12.01
C PRO A 22 -12.15 6.30 -13.13
N LYS A 23 -12.31 7.55 -13.57
CA LYS A 23 -11.43 8.19 -14.56
C LYS A 23 -9.99 8.35 -14.03
N GLN A 24 -9.84 8.78 -12.79
CA GLN A 24 -8.51 8.88 -12.17
C GLN A 24 -7.87 7.50 -11.98
N CYS A 25 -8.65 6.49 -11.58
CA CYS A 25 -8.18 5.10 -11.51
C CYS A 25 -7.66 4.64 -12.87
N GLN A 26 -8.41 4.91 -13.97
CA GLN A 26 -7.98 4.55 -15.31
C GLN A 26 -6.70 5.27 -15.72
N MET A 27 -6.55 6.56 -15.41
CA MET A 27 -5.31 7.31 -15.68
C MET A 27 -4.09 6.69 -14.96
N VAL A 28 -4.27 6.20 -13.73
CA VAL A 28 -3.21 5.49 -12.99
C VAL A 28 -2.89 4.15 -13.64
N ILE A 29 -3.90 3.41 -14.09
CA ILE A 29 -3.72 2.14 -14.82
C ILE A 29 -2.93 2.38 -16.11
N ASP A 30 -3.37 3.33 -16.93
CA ASP A 30 -2.73 3.64 -18.21
C ASP A 30 -1.27 4.05 -18.02
N LYS A 31 -1.01 4.89 -17.00
CA LYS A 31 0.34 5.27 -16.64
C LYS A 31 1.16 4.06 -16.19
N GLY A 32 0.65 3.26 -15.26
CA GLY A 32 1.34 2.09 -14.75
C GLY A 32 1.70 1.08 -15.85
N LEU A 33 0.77 0.83 -16.79
CA LEU A 33 0.98 -0.05 -17.93
C LEU A 33 1.96 0.51 -18.96
N SER A 34 2.10 1.83 -19.07
CA SER A 34 3.05 2.48 -19.99
C SER A 34 4.49 2.42 -19.51
N LEU A 35 4.71 2.11 -18.24
CA LEU A 35 6.03 2.03 -17.63
C LEU A 35 6.62 0.62 -17.70
N LYS A 36 7.95 0.53 -17.53
CA LYS A 36 8.63 -0.78 -17.48
C LYS A 36 8.10 -1.59 -16.31
N ALA A 37 7.41 -2.68 -16.62
CA ALA A 37 6.99 -3.65 -15.63
C ALA A 37 8.15 -4.58 -15.23
N GLU A 38 8.20 -4.94 -13.96
CA GLU A 38 9.13 -5.93 -13.42
C GLU A 38 8.40 -6.92 -12.52
N GLN A 39 8.96 -8.14 -12.40
CA GLN A 39 8.49 -9.09 -11.41
C GLN A 39 8.78 -8.53 -10.02
N ALA A 40 7.75 -8.47 -9.17
CA ALA A 40 7.93 -7.93 -7.84
C ALA A 40 8.90 -8.79 -7.01
N LYS A 41 9.85 -8.13 -6.38
CA LYS A 41 10.80 -8.77 -5.47
C LYS A 41 10.22 -8.90 -4.06
N VAL A 42 10.73 -9.86 -3.32
CA VAL A 42 10.39 -10.09 -1.90
C VAL A 42 11.63 -9.84 -1.07
N GLY A 43 11.49 -9.15 0.03
CA GLY A 43 12.54 -8.96 1.02
C GLY A 43 12.89 -7.49 1.26
N MET A 44 12.84 -7.11 2.53
CA MET A 44 13.50 -5.94 3.11
C MET A 44 14.64 -6.42 4.00
N GLY A 45 15.48 -7.32 3.49
CA GLY A 45 16.69 -7.78 4.18
C GLY A 45 17.91 -6.96 3.79
N HIS A 46 18.96 -7.06 4.60
CA HIS A 46 20.28 -6.48 4.39
C HIS A 46 20.94 -6.93 3.08
N ASP A 47 20.45 -8.02 2.48
CA ASP A 47 20.89 -8.49 1.18
C ASP A 47 20.24 -7.62 0.11
N THR A 48 21.04 -6.79 -0.49
CA THR A 48 20.73 -5.87 -1.58
C THR A 48 20.20 -6.56 -2.85
N GLU A 49 20.09 -7.87 -2.85
CA GLU A 49 19.52 -8.71 -3.88
C GLU A 49 18.22 -9.36 -3.41
N GLY A 50 17.19 -8.55 -3.15
CA GLY A 50 15.84 -9.10 -2.98
C GLY A 50 15.50 -10.00 -4.16
N GLY A 51 15.44 -11.32 -3.92
CA GLY A 51 15.16 -12.31 -4.94
C GLY A 51 13.67 -12.36 -5.28
N THR A 52 13.35 -12.80 -6.49
CA THR A 52 12.00 -13.19 -6.86
C THR A 52 11.68 -14.53 -6.20
N ASP A 53 10.80 -14.53 -5.21
CA ASP A 53 10.24 -15.74 -4.62
C ASP A 53 8.75 -15.82 -4.98
N LEU A 54 8.44 -16.54 -6.06
CA LEU A 54 7.07 -16.68 -6.56
C LEU A 54 6.14 -17.41 -5.57
N LYS A 55 6.68 -18.14 -4.59
CA LYS A 55 5.88 -18.75 -3.52
C LYS A 55 5.43 -17.71 -2.49
N LYS A 56 6.21 -16.64 -2.34
CA LYS A 56 5.87 -15.53 -1.44
C LYS A 56 5.11 -14.42 -2.14
N ARG A 57 5.48 -14.07 -3.38
CA ARG A 57 4.82 -13.01 -4.12
C ARG A 57 4.77 -13.31 -5.62
N MET A 58 3.57 -13.34 -6.18
CA MET A 58 3.33 -13.47 -7.60
C MET A 58 2.56 -12.24 -8.09
N SER A 59 3.30 -11.20 -8.50
CA SER A 59 2.73 -9.96 -9.04
C SER A 59 3.75 -9.25 -9.92
N THR A 60 3.26 -8.47 -10.87
CA THR A 60 4.09 -7.52 -11.63
C THR A 60 3.88 -6.11 -11.08
N ILE A 61 4.94 -5.31 -11.09
CA ILE A 61 4.90 -3.94 -10.59
C ILE A 61 5.54 -2.98 -11.59
N SER A 62 5.12 -1.72 -11.54
CA SER A 62 5.84 -0.60 -12.10
C SER A 62 5.80 0.59 -11.13
N TRP A 63 6.82 1.44 -11.20
CA TRP A 63 6.96 2.59 -10.31
C TRP A 63 6.61 3.86 -11.06
N ILE A 64 5.60 4.59 -10.60
CA ILE A 64 5.15 5.84 -11.20
C ILE A 64 5.98 6.99 -10.62
N PRO A 65 6.88 7.63 -11.39
CA PRO A 65 7.68 8.73 -10.85
C PRO A 65 6.83 9.93 -10.44
N PHE A 66 7.25 10.66 -9.40
CA PHE A 66 6.53 11.83 -8.88
C PHE A 66 6.17 12.87 -9.96
N LYS A 67 7.10 13.11 -10.88
CA LYS A 67 6.93 14.07 -11.98
C LYS A 67 5.86 13.69 -13.01
N GLU A 68 5.49 12.40 -13.08
CA GLU A 68 4.56 11.90 -14.09
C GLU A 68 3.08 12.15 -13.72
N MET A 69 2.77 12.25 -12.42
CA MET A 69 1.41 12.46 -11.93
C MET A 69 1.38 13.39 -10.69
N PRO A 70 1.87 14.63 -10.78
CA PRO A 70 2.04 15.50 -9.60
C PRO A 70 0.72 15.80 -8.87
N GLU A 71 -0.39 15.99 -9.59
CA GLU A 71 -1.69 16.25 -8.96
C GLU A 71 -2.23 15.04 -8.18
N MET A 72 -1.98 13.83 -8.68
CA MET A 72 -2.29 12.59 -7.95
C MET A 72 -1.52 12.55 -6.63
N TYR A 73 -0.22 12.83 -6.64
CA TYR A 73 0.62 12.81 -5.45
C TYR A 73 0.19 13.86 -4.42
N LYS A 74 -0.16 15.07 -4.87
CA LYS A 74 -0.69 16.13 -4.02
C LYS A 74 -2.00 15.73 -3.34
N GLN A 75 -2.91 15.09 -4.09
CA GLN A 75 -4.16 14.57 -3.54
C GLN A 75 -3.91 13.51 -2.47
N ILE A 76 -3.05 12.52 -2.77
CA ILE A 76 -2.70 11.42 -1.87
C ILE A 76 -2.02 11.94 -0.60
N GLU A 77 -1.10 12.89 -0.72
CA GLU A 77 -0.45 13.50 0.44
C GLU A 77 -1.46 14.18 1.37
N GLY A 78 -2.44 14.89 0.81
CA GLY A 78 -3.52 15.48 1.58
C GLY A 78 -4.37 14.45 2.32
N GLU A 79 -4.72 13.33 1.68
CA GLU A 79 -5.47 12.24 2.32
C GLU A 79 -4.64 11.54 3.41
N MET A 80 -3.36 11.30 3.16
CA MET A 80 -2.44 10.73 4.16
C MET A 80 -2.31 11.63 5.39
N LEU A 81 -2.10 12.93 5.20
CA LEU A 81 -1.99 13.88 6.32
C LEU A 81 -3.29 13.90 7.15
N ARG A 82 -4.45 13.84 6.48
CA ARG A 82 -5.76 13.75 7.15
C ARG A 82 -5.88 12.46 7.96
N ALA A 83 -5.54 11.32 7.35
CA ALA A 83 -5.55 10.03 8.04
C ALA A 83 -4.57 10.01 9.22
N ASN A 84 -3.36 10.54 9.04
CA ASN A 84 -2.36 10.61 10.10
C ASN A 84 -2.83 11.48 11.28
N ASN A 85 -3.34 12.68 11.01
CA ASN A 85 -3.78 13.60 12.06
C ASN A 85 -4.98 13.06 12.86
N ASN A 86 -5.86 12.29 12.20
CA ASN A 86 -7.07 11.79 12.84
C ASN A 86 -6.88 10.44 13.54
N HIS A 87 -5.90 9.63 13.12
CA HIS A 87 -5.83 8.21 13.52
C HIS A 87 -4.45 7.75 13.99
N PHE A 88 -3.36 8.13 13.29
CA PHE A 88 -2.03 7.56 13.57
C PHE A 88 -1.17 8.45 14.46
N GLY A 89 -1.19 9.75 14.26
CA GLY A 89 -0.45 10.71 15.09
C GLY A 89 1.08 10.63 14.96
N TYR A 90 1.61 10.18 13.83
CA TYR A 90 3.05 10.14 13.59
C TYR A 90 3.61 11.51 13.22
N ASP A 91 4.79 11.85 13.75
CA ASP A 91 5.50 13.07 13.42
C ASP A 91 6.34 12.94 12.14
N GLY A 92 6.51 14.08 11.44
CA GLY A 92 7.43 14.21 10.32
C GLY A 92 7.11 13.33 9.12
N MET A 93 5.83 13.02 8.91
CA MET A 93 5.36 12.18 7.81
C MET A 93 5.47 12.88 6.46
N ARG A 94 5.96 12.15 5.45
CA ARG A 94 6.10 12.64 4.07
C ARG A 94 6.06 11.49 3.07
N LEU A 95 5.83 11.85 1.81
CA LEU A 95 6.05 10.96 0.68
C LEU A 95 7.54 10.66 0.54
N THR A 96 7.91 9.40 0.58
CA THR A 96 9.31 8.98 0.54
C THR A 96 9.65 8.15 -0.70
N GLU A 97 8.65 7.58 -1.34
CA GLU A 97 8.82 6.65 -2.45
C GLU A 97 7.75 6.91 -3.53
N PRO A 98 8.08 6.66 -4.81
CA PRO A 98 7.09 6.66 -5.89
C PRO A 98 5.97 5.64 -5.64
N ALA A 99 4.81 5.87 -6.24
CA ALA A 99 3.70 4.94 -6.19
C ALA A 99 4.03 3.65 -6.92
N GLN A 100 3.72 2.52 -6.31
CA GLN A 100 3.83 1.21 -6.93
C GLN A 100 2.47 0.84 -7.55
N PHE A 101 2.40 0.82 -8.89
CA PHE A 101 1.32 0.17 -9.61
C PHE A 101 1.56 -1.34 -9.58
N THR A 102 0.56 -2.11 -9.19
CA THR A 102 0.68 -3.57 -8.99
C THR A 102 -0.44 -4.30 -9.69
N GLU A 103 -0.09 -5.35 -10.44
CA GLU A 103 -1.02 -6.30 -11.04
C GLU A 103 -0.85 -7.69 -10.41
N TYR A 104 -1.97 -8.27 -9.99
CA TYR A 104 -2.09 -9.67 -9.58
C TYR A 104 -3.00 -10.38 -10.58
N LYS A 105 -2.46 -11.34 -11.33
CA LYS A 105 -3.18 -12.06 -12.38
C LYS A 105 -3.58 -13.46 -11.92
N ALA A 106 -4.80 -13.88 -12.28
CA ALA A 106 -5.21 -15.27 -12.11
C ALA A 106 -4.27 -16.22 -12.90
N PRO A 107 -4.15 -17.51 -12.46
CA PRO A 107 -4.92 -18.12 -11.39
C PRO A 107 -4.31 -18.00 -9.99
N SER A 108 -3.18 -17.36 -9.79
CA SER A 108 -2.49 -17.42 -8.49
C SER A 108 -1.71 -16.15 -8.08
N GLY A 109 -1.99 -15.01 -8.71
CA GLY A 109 -1.40 -13.74 -8.30
C GLY A 109 -1.69 -13.45 -6.82
N HIS A 110 -0.66 -13.37 -5.97
CA HIS A 110 -0.79 -13.21 -4.52
C HIS A 110 0.41 -12.51 -3.90
N TYR A 111 0.29 -12.15 -2.62
CA TYR A 111 1.40 -11.76 -1.75
C TYR A 111 1.16 -12.34 -0.35
N SER A 112 2.05 -13.21 0.09
CA SER A 112 1.99 -13.88 1.40
C SER A 112 2.13 -12.88 2.55
N TRP A 113 1.95 -13.34 3.80
CA TRP A 113 2.11 -12.54 5.00
C TRP A 113 3.45 -11.80 5.05
N HIS A 114 3.38 -10.47 5.19
CA HIS A 114 4.53 -9.58 5.26
C HIS A 114 4.20 -8.31 6.03
N MET A 115 5.24 -7.57 6.37
CA MET A 115 5.19 -6.19 6.85
C MET A 115 5.84 -5.29 5.81
N ASP A 116 5.41 -4.04 5.74
CA ASP A 116 5.96 -3.05 4.80
C ASP A 116 7.13 -2.26 5.40
N CYS A 117 7.31 -2.27 6.72
CA CYS A 117 8.41 -1.58 7.38
C CYS A 117 9.47 -2.56 7.91
N ASP A 118 10.70 -2.05 8.00
CA ASP A 118 11.77 -2.71 8.72
C ASP A 118 11.72 -2.31 10.20
N VAL A 119 11.31 -3.26 11.05
CA VAL A 119 11.24 -3.07 12.52
C VAL A 119 12.57 -3.35 13.22
N THR A 120 13.58 -3.82 12.50
CA THR A 120 14.89 -4.15 13.08
C THR A 120 15.72 -2.91 13.40
N GLY A 121 15.32 -1.73 12.90
CA GLY A 121 16.02 -0.47 13.11
C GLY A 121 17.35 -0.33 12.35
N ILE A 122 17.62 -1.26 11.43
CA ILE A 122 18.89 -1.30 10.67
C ILE A 122 18.86 -0.29 9.52
N LYS A 123 17.69 0.01 8.97
CA LYS A 123 17.56 0.98 7.89
C LYS A 123 17.65 2.42 8.39
N GLN A 124 18.41 3.21 7.64
CA GLN A 124 18.44 4.66 7.84
C GLN A 124 17.06 5.29 7.54
N PRO A 125 16.69 6.38 8.23
CA PRO A 125 15.49 7.13 7.90
C PRO A 125 15.51 7.62 6.43
N PRO A 126 14.33 7.77 5.80
CA PRO A 126 12.99 7.67 6.36
C PRO A 126 12.51 6.21 6.49
N VAL A 127 11.89 5.91 7.62
CA VAL A 127 11.27 4.60 7.89
C VAL A 127 9.80 4.65 7.47
N ARG A 128 9.33 3.63 6.73
CA ARG A 128 7.91 3.50 6.37
C ARG A 128 7.06 3.36 7.64
N LYS A 129 6.07 4.21 7.80
CA LYS A 129 5.18 4.23 8.98
C LYS A 129 3.73 3.98 8.62
N ILE A 130 3.28 4.51 7.49
CA ILE A 130 1.93 4.30 6.97
C ILE A 130 2.04 3.73 5.57
N SER A 131 1.31 2.65 5.33
CA SER A 131 1.06 2.07 4.01
C SER A 131 -0.34 2.45 3.55
N MET A 132 -0.51 2.63 2.25
CA MET A 132 -1.79 2.90 1.61
C MET A 132 -1.99 1.96 0.43
N ILE A 133 -3.20 1.44 0.29
CA ILE A 133 -3.61 0.65 -0.88
C ILE A 133 -4.91 1.23 -1.45
N ILE A 134 -4.94 1.41 -2.77
CA ILE A 134 -6.14 1.80 -3.53
C ILE A 134 -6.38 0.76 -4.62
N PRO A 135 -7.52 0.04 -4.65
CA PRO A 135 -7.92 -0.76 -5.81
C PRO A 135 -8.26 0.17 -6.97
N LEU A 136 -7.75 -0.14 -8.16
CA LEU A 136 -7.92 0.68 -9.36
C LEU A 136 -8.99 0.13 -10.31
N VAL A 137 -9.46 -1.09 -10.09
CA VAL A 137 -10.52 -1.74 -10.86
C VAL A 137 -11.70 -2.09 -9.95
N PRO A 138 -12.92 -2.18 -10.49
CA PRO A 138 -14.08 -2.66 -9.72
C PRO A 138 -13.85 -4.06 -9.18
N SER A 139 -14.43 -4.36 -8.00
CA SER A 139 -14.36 -5.70 -7.40
C SER A 139 -15.09 -6.78 -8.21
N THR A 140 -15.89 -6.38 -9.19
CA THR A 140 -16.57 -7.27 -10.14
C THR A 140 -15.65 -7.82 -11.23
N ASP A 141 -14.49 -7.21 -11.44
CA ASP A 141 -13.57 -7.54 -12.54
C ASP A 141 -12.61 -8.69 -12.17
N TYR A 142 -12.59 -9.10 -10.89
CA TYR A 142 -11.73 -10.19 -10.42
C TYR A 142 -12.36 -10.92 -9.22
N GLU A 143 -11.89 -12.14 -8.96
CA GLU A 143 -12.25 -12.93 -7.80
C GLU A 143 -10.99 -13.25 -6.97
N GLY A 144 -11.14 -13.28 -5.64
CA GLY A 144 -10.00 -13.38 -4.71
C GLY A 144 -9.28 -12.04 -4.52
N GLY A 145 -8.03 -12.07 -4.12
CA GLY A 145 -7.20 -10.86 -3.98
C GLY A 145 -7.59 -9.96 -2.80
N GLU A 146 -8.33 -10.47 -1.82
CA GLU A 146 -8.67 -9.73 -0.61
C GLU A 146 -7.42 -9.38 0.19
N ILE A 147 -7.46 -8.21 0.84
CA ILE A 147 -6.43 -7.80 1.80
C ILE A 147 -6.85 -8.30 3.18
N GLU A 148 -5.98 -9.05 3.83
CA GLU A 148 -6.19 -9.52 5.19
C GLU A 148 -5.11 -9.01 6.13
N PHE A 149 -5.50 -8.62 7.35
CA PHE A 149 -4.62 -8.23 8.45
C PHE A 149 -4.63 -9.31 9.52
N MET A 150 -3.43 -9.75 9.93
CA MET A 150 -3.28 -10.87 10.86
C MET A 150 -3.83 -10.55 12.26
N GLN A 151 -3.54 -9.33 12.76
CA GLN A 151 -3.86 -8.94 14.12
C GLN A 151 -5.35 -8.86 14.42
N GLU A 152 -6.14 -8.52 13.40
CA GLU A 152 -7.59 -8.32 13.55
C GLU A 152 -8.42 -9.46 12.93
N GLY A 153 -7.79 -10.39 12.21
CA GLY A 153 -8.49 -11.36 11.37
C GLY A 153 -9.38 -10.69 10.32
N LYS A 154 -9.14 -9.41 10.07
CA LYS A 154 -10.01 -8.55 9.27
C LYS A 154 -9.67 -8.68 7.79
N THR A 155 -10.70 -8.93 6.99
CA THR A 155 -10.63 -8.87 5.53
C THR A 155 -11.21 -7.54 5.06
N ILE A 156 -10.42 -6.79 4.30
CA ILE A 156 -10.83 -5.49 3.77
C ILE A 156 -11.40 -5.68 2.36
N LYS A 157 -12.59 -5.10 2.14
CA LYS A 157 -13.25 -5.03 0.83
C LYS A 157 -13.45 -3.56 0.47
N LEU A 158 -12.61 -3.02 -0.39
CA LEU A 158 -12.67 -1.65 -0.85
C LEU A 158 -13.42 -1.54 -2.19
N GLN A 159 -14.10 -0.41 -2.37
CA GLN A 159 -14.60 0.00 -3.67
C GLN A 159 -13.44 0.50 -4.55
N GLN A 160 -13.64 0.51 -5.88
CA GLN A 160 -12.69 1.14 -6.80
C GLN A 160 -12.42 2.59 -6.38
N GLY A 161 -11.15 2.97 -6.26
CA GLY A 161 -10.73 4.31 -5.87
C GLY A 161 -10.81 4.61 -4.37
N GLN A 162 -11.35 3.72 -3.53
CA GLN A 162 -11.35 3.85 -2.08
C GLN A 162 -9.97 3.49 -1.53
N ALA A 163 -9.53 4.15 -0.47
CA ALA A 163 -8.22 3.87 0.14
C ALA A 163 -8.36 3.19 1.50
N VAL A 164 -7.42 2.29 1.78
CA VAL A 164 -7.08 1.87 3.14
C VAL A 164 -5.70 2.38 3.49
N PHE A 165 -5.57 2.99 4.67
CA PHE A 165 -4.32 3.37 5.31
C PHE A 165 -4.08 2.44 6.50
N PHE A 166 -2.87 2.00 6.70
CA PHE A 166 -2.54 1.15 7.84
C PHE A 166 -1.08 1.34 8.30
N ALA A 167 -0.84 1.03 9.58
CA ALA A 167 0.51 1.08 10.11
C ALA A 167 1.40 0.04 9.39
N SER A 168 2.52 0.48 8.82
CA SER A 168 3.38 -0.34 7.97
C SER A 168 3.98 -1.58 8.66
N PHE A 169 3.95 -1.63 9.99
CA PHE A 169 4.39 -2.79 10.78
C PHE A 169 3.30 -3.87 10.95
N LEU A 170 2.06 -3.63 10.50
CA LEU A 170 1.04 -4.66 10.56
C LEU A 170 1.31 -5.77 9.55
N GLN A 171 1.23 -7.01 10.00
CA GLN A 171 1.28 -8.16 9.11
C GLN A 171 0.00 -8.23 8.29
N HIS A 172 0.17 -8.24 6.98
CA HIS A 172 -0.93 -8.33 6.04
C HIS A 172 -0.55 -9.18 4.82
N ARG A 173 -1.57 -9.60 4.07
CA ARG A 173 -1.39 -10.36 2.83
C ARG A 173 -2.41 -9.95 1.78
N VAL A 174 -2.11 -10.30 0.53
CA VAL A 174 -3.06 -10.31 -0.58
C VAL A 174 -3.33 -11.76 -0.94
N LYS A 175 -4.57 -12.23 -0.78
CA LYS A 175 -4.98 -13.59 -1.15
C LYS A 175 -4.83 -13.82 -2.64
N ALA A 176 -4.79 -15.08 -3.04
CA ALA A 176 -4.67 -15.42 -4.44
C ALA A 176 -5.87 -14.89 -5.26
N VAL A 177 -5.56 -14.27 -6.38
CA VAL A 177 -6.56 -13.91 -7.40
C VAL A 177 -6.87 -15.18 -8.19
N THR A 178 -8.13 -15.58 -8.18
CA THR A 178 -8.60 -16.82 -8.82
C THR A 178 -9.19 -16.60 -10.20
N LYS A 179 -9.65 -15.36 -10.49
CA LYS A 179 -10.19 -14.95 -11.79
C LYS A 179 -9.86 -13.49 -12.07
N GLY A 180 -9.63 -13.15 -13.32
CA GLY A 180 -9.38 -11.77 -13.77
C GLY A 180 -8.01 -11.22 -13.36
N VAL A 181 -7.95 -9.90 -13.25
CA VAL A 181 -6.74 -9.16 -12.90
C VAL A 181 -7.06 -8.11 -11.86
N ARG A 182 -6.50 -8.25 -10.67
CA ARG A 182 -6.56 -7.23 -9.63
C ARG A 182 -5.46 -6.20 -9.85
N ARG A 183 -5.85 -4.93 -10.02
CA ARG A 183 -4.93 -3.80 -10.13
C ARG A 183 -5.06 -2.90 -8.92
N SER A 184 -3.94 -2.51 -8.35
CA SER A 184 -3.91 -1.59 -7.22
C SER A 184 -2.72 -0.64 -7.30
N MET A 185 -2.87 0.49 -6.63
CA MET A 185 -1.78 1.39 -6.31
C MET A 185 -1.42 1.23 -4.84
N VAL A 186 -0.13 1.09 -4.56
CA VAL A 186 0.42 1.00 -3.21
C VAL A 186 1.38 2.15 -3.01
N MET A 187 1.30 2.77 -1.82
CA MET A 187 2.21 3.86 -1.44
C MET A 187 2.65 3.72 0.01
N TRP A 188 3.82 4.24 0.27
CA TRP A 188 4.40 4.28 1.61
C TRP A 188 4.77 5.71 1.98
N PHE A 189 4.45 6.05 3.22
CA PHE A 189 4.78 7.32 3.82
C PHE A 189 5.73 7.06 4.97
N GLY A 190 6.83 7.77 4.97
CA GLY A 190 7.89 7.58 5.93
C GLY A 190 8.16 8.83 6.76
N GLY A 191 8.92 8.61 7.80
CA GLY A 191 9.33 9.64 8.72
C GLY A 191 10.55 9.22 9.54
N PRO A 192 10.86 9.92 10.64
CA PRO A 192 11.91 9.51 11.56
C PRO A 192 11.62 8.13 12.15
N PRO A 193 12.59 7.43 12.74
CA PRO A 193 12.37 6.15 13.41
C PRO A 193 11.22 6.19 14.43
N LEU A 194 10.62 5.04 14.69
CA LEU A 194 9.65 4.89 15.78
C LEU A 194 10.41 5.09 17.12
N ARG A 195 9.85 5.91 17.99
CA ARG A 195 10.39 6.19 19.34
C ARG A 195 9.40 5.77 20.39
#